data_961dddc184518701a0f83ec6993d4c47
#
_entry.id   961dddc184518701a0f83ec6993d4c47
#
_cell.length_a   1.000
_cell.length_b   1.000
_cell.length_c   1.000
_cell.angle_alpha   90.00
_cell.angle_beta   90.00
_cell.angle_gamma   90.00
#
_symmetry.space_group_name_H-M   'P 1'
#
loop_
_entity.id
_entity.type
_entity.pdbx_description
1 polymer ?
#
loop_
_entity_poly.entity_id
_entity_poly.type
_entity_poly.pdbx_seq_one_letter_code
_entity_poly.pdbx_strand_id
1 'polypeptide(L)'
;ILDTPVNIVVTADPTRGGRHTLGRHTQPQMAPYSSALAVENLWLAARAEGLGVGWVSFFDEREMVRALGLPEHLEVVAYLCVGYVDEFPDEPELMQAGWSKRRPLSWVVHEETYGRRALPGEDPHDLLAETVTNIRPLDAKALGEAWERQKRMTKPPGALGMLEIISAQLSGLSRMCPPPIPEPAAVAIFAGDHGVHAQGVTAWPQEVTAQMVANFLGGGAVCNAFANQVGAEVCVIDVGVACELPATPGLLPRKVRAGTADMTTGPALTREEVKAAIEVGIETARDLVAAGNKALLTGEMGIANTTASAALISVYTDTDPAEVTGRGTGINDEMHTRKIEVVCRALDFHQPDPADPIGVLAAVGGLEHAAMVGLLLGGASLRTPVILDGVSAGAAALVARAIAPEVLAACIAGHRSAEPGHVAALNKLGLRPLVDLDLRLGEGTGALLALPVVQSAARVMHEVATFDSAGVTEK
;
A
#
# COMPACT_ATOMS: atom_id res chain seq x y z
N ILE A 1 7.03 -7.82 35.78
CA ILE A 1 5.84 -7.65 36.62
C ILE A 1 6.03 -8.25 38.02
N LEU A 2 6.42 -9.53 38.12
CA LEU A 2 6.51 -10.23 39.39
C LEU A 2 7.59 -9.65 40.33
N ASP A 3 8.64 -9.09 39.80
CA ASP A 3 9.75 -8.52 40.55
C ASP A 3 9.60 -7.01 40.85
N THR A 4 8.50 -6.41 40.38
CA THR A 4 8.24 -4.97 40.57
C THR A 4 7.63 -4.73 41.95
N PRO A 5 8.19 -3.81 42.75
CA PRO A 5 7.73 -3.61 44.13
C PRO A 5 6.34 -2.98 44.24
N VAL A 6 5.93 -2.20 43.23
CA VAL A 6 4.61 -1.55 43.18
C VAL A 6 3.96 -1.73 41.82
N ASN A 7 2.71 -2.19 41.84
CA ASN A 7 1.87 -2.28 40.65
C ASN A 7 0.63 -1.39 40.87
N ILE A 8 0.33 -0.53 39.90
CA ILE A 8 -0.78 0.43 39.93
C ILE A 8 -1.72 0.15 38.79
N VAL A 9 -2.99 -0.12 39.09
CA VAL A 9 -4.04 -0.20 38.08
C VAL A 9 -4.80 1.11 38.06
N VAL A 10 -4.83 1.75 36.90
CA VAL A 10 -5.55 3.02 36.67
C VAL A 10 -6.83 2.71 35.92
N THR A 11 -7.94 3.17 36.48
CA THR A 11 -9.26 2.98 35.89
C THR A 11 -9.90 4.31 35.53
N ALA A 12 -10.74 4.30 34.49
CA ALA A 12 -11.64 5.39 34.15
C ALA A 12 -13.07 5.03 34.59
N ASP A 13 -13.75 5.98 35.19
CA ASP A 13 -15.17 5.85 35.55
C ASP A 13 -16.03 6.68 34.59
N PRO A 14 -16.64 6.05 33.57
CA PRO A 14 -17.48 6.75 32.58
C PRO A 14 -18.80 7.22 33.18
N THR A 15 -19.18 6.73 34.38
CA THR A 15 -20.42 7.12 35.07
C THR A 15 -20.24 8.34 35.96
N ARG A 16 -18.99 8.67 36.34
CA ARG A 16 -18.67 9.77 37.23
C ARG A 16 -18.93 11.11 36.56
N GLY A 17 -19.76 11.92 37.14
CA GLY A 17 -20.05 13.28 36.67
C GLY A 17 -21.24 13.88 37.41
N GLY A 18 -21.19 15.21 37.60
CA GLY A 18 -22.27 15.99 38.21
C GLY A 18 -23.28 16.52 37.17
N ARG A 19 -24.03 17.57 37.54
CA ARG A 19 -25.01 18.25 36.68
C ARG A 19 -24.44 18.78 35.35
N HIS A 20 -23.12 18.99 35.29
CA HIS A 20 -22.41 19.49 34.09
C HIS A 20 -21.29 18.53 33.73
N THR A 21 -21.56 17.65 32.78
CA THR A 21 -20.56 16.78 32.18
C THR A 21 -20.06 17.41 30.88
N LEU A 22 -18.86 17.99 30.94
CA LEU A 22 -18.20 18.53 29.73
C LEU A 22 -17.73 17.40 28.80
N GLY A 23 -17.97 17.55 27.49
CA GLY A 23 -17.37 16.75 26.45
C GLY A 23 -17.97 15.38 26.17
N ARG A 24 -18.73 14.76 27.06
CA ARG A 24 -19.21 13.36 26.90
C ARG A 24 -20.18 13.15 25.76
N HIS A 25 -20.91 14.17 25.33
CA HIS A 25 -21.85 14.07 24.20
C HIS A 25 -21.13 14.04 22.86
N THR A 26 -19.97 14.70 22.77
CA THR A 26 -19.18 14.79 21.54
C THR A 26 -17.99 13.84 21.52
N GLN A 27 -17.47 13.47 22.71
CA GLN A 27 -16.33 12.58 22.89
C GLN A 27 -16.59 11.60 24.05
N PRO A 28 -17.22 10.46 23.78
CA PRO A 28 -17.54 9.45 24.82
C PRO A 28 -16.31 8.94 25.58
N GLN A 29 -15.15 8.94 24.92
CA GLN A 29 -13.87 8.43 25.44
C GLN A 29 -13.09 9.45 26.30
N MET A 30 -13.66 10.59 26.66
CA MET A 30 -12.94 11.61 27.44
C MET A 30 -12.50 11.13 28.84
N ALA A 31 -13.22 10.20 29.45
CA ALA A 31 -12.84 9.65 30.76
C ALA A 31 -11.53 8.83 30.68
N PRO A 32 -11.39 7.83 29.79
CA PRO A 32 -10.10 7.15 29.59
C PRO A 32 -8.99 8.09 29.12
N TYR A 33 -9.26 9.08 28.27
CA TYR A 33 -8.23 10.05 27.85
C TYR A 33 -7.71 10.88 29.02
N SER A 34 -8.59 11.35 29.89
CA SER A 34 -8.19 12.08 31.11
C SER A 34 -7.37 11.22 32.06
N SER A 35 -7.71 9.94 32.19
CA SER A 35 -6.94 8.99 33.00
C SER A 35 -5.57 8.70 32.38
N ALA A 36 -5.47 8.60 31.06
CA ALA A 36 -4.20 8.42 30.35
C ALA A 36 -3.26 9.63 30.54
N LEU A 37 -3.80 10.86 30.50
CA LEU A 37 -3.02 12.07 30.80
C LEU A 37 -2.54 12.11 32.26
N ALA A 38 -3.33 11.60 33.20
CA ALA A 38 -2.89 11.47 34.60
C ALA A 38 -1.75 10.43 34.72
N VAL A 39 -1.79 9.35 33.96
CA VAL A 39 -0.69 8.36 33.86
C VAL A 39 0.58 9.02 33.32
N GLU A 40 0.50 9.83 32.30
CA GLU A 40 1.65 10.56 31.75
C GLU A 40 2.29 11.47 32.80
N ASN A 41 1.48 12.24 33.53
CA ASN A 41 1.98 13.07 34.63
C ASN A 41 2.64 12.26 35.76
N LEU A 42 2.08 11.10 36.11
CA LEU A 42 2.67 10.18 37.06
C LEU A 42 4.03 9.67 36.56
N TRP A 43 4.11 9.29 35.28
CA TRP A 43 5.35 8.80 34.65
C TRP A 43 6.45 9.85 34.68
N LEU A 44 6.14 11.07 34.29
CA LEU A 44 7.08 12.19 34.30
C LEU A 44 7.57 12.50 35.75
N ALA A 45 6.65 12.50 36.72
CA ALA A 45 6.99 12.71 38.12
C ALA A 45 7.87 11.57 38.67
N ALA A 46 7.53 10.32 38.40
CA ALA A 46 8.31 9.15 38.79
C ALA A 46 9.73 9.21 38.18
N ARG A 47 9.85 9.60 36.92
CA ARG A 47 11.14 9.79 36.25
C ARG A 47 11.98 10.86 36.94
N ALA A 48 11.37 11.98 37.35
CA ALA A 48 12.07 13.04 38.07
C ALA A 48 12.59 12.58 39.43
N GLU A 49 11.92 11.61 40.07
CA GLU A 49 12.31 10.99 41.33
C GLU A 49 13.26 9.77 41.13
N GLY A 50 13.69 9.48 39.91
CA GLY A 50 14.57 8.35 39.60
C GLY A 50 13.89 6.98 39.56
N LEU A 51 12.54 6.97 39.46
CA LEU A 51 11.77 5.72 39.35
C LEU A 51 11.43 5.39 37.91
N GLY A 52 11.53 4.12 37.54
CA GLY A 52 11.02 3.58 36.29
C GLY A 52 9.53 3.27 36.38
N VAL A 53 8.84 3.50 35.28
CA VAL A 53 7.42 3.13 35.09
C VAL A 53 7.30 2.32 33.81
N GLY A 54 6.77 1.11 33.89
CA GLY A 54 6.43 0.28 32.76
C GLY A 54 4.92 0.17 32.58
N TRP A 55 4.38 0.59 31.44
CA TRP A 55 2.96 0.41 31.08
C TRP A 55 2.78 -0.92 30.38
N VAL A 56 2.06 -1.84 31.00
CA VAL A 56 1.82 -3.20 30.51
C VAL A 56 0.40 -3.33 29.97
N SER A 57 0.27 -3.95 28.77
CA SER A 57 -1.02 -4.21 28.13
C SER A 57 -1.24 -5.68 27.74
N PHE A 58 -0.33 -6.58 28.13
CA PHE A 58 -0.40 -8.02 27.81
C PHE A 58 -1.17 -8.79 28.90
N PHE A 59 -2.48 -8.53 29.02
CA PHE A 59 -3.36 -9.23 29.96
C PHE A 59 -4.80 -9.29 29.43
N ASP A 60 -5.59 -10.23 29.93
CA ASP A 60 -7.04 -10.25 29.71
C ASP A 60 -7.72 -9.27 30.68
N GLU A 61 -8.35 -8.23 30.14
CA GLU A 61 -9.00 -7.19 30.94
C GLU A 61 -10.11 -7.75 31.85
N ARG A 62 -10.90 -8.71 31.35
CA ARG A 62 -11.99 -9.32 32.13
C ARG A 62 -11.47 -10.15 33.28
N GLU A 63 -10.34 -10.83 33.09
CA GLU A 63 -9.69 -11.59 34.16
C GLU A 63 -9.14 -10.63 35.22
N MET A 64 -8.53 -9.51 34.80
CA MET A 64 -8.04 -8.50 35.75
C MET A 64 -9.16 -7.86 36.54
N VAL A 65 -10.25 -7.43 35.87
CA VAL A 65 -11.43 -6.88 36.53
C VAL A 65 -11.96 -7.84 37.62
N ARG A 66 -12.07 -9.13 37.32
CA ARG A 66 -12.51 -10.17 38.25
C ARG A 66 -11.50 -10.38 39.38
N ALA A 67 -10.22 -10.48 39.07
CA ALA A 67 -9.18 -10.74 40.06
C ALA A 67 -9.02 -9.60 41.09
N LEU A 68 -9.24 -8.36 40.65
CA LEU A 68 -9.15 -7.18 41.47
C LEU A 68 -10.50 -6.75 42.09
N GLY A 69 -11.58 -7.45 41.76
CA GLY A 69 -12.93 -7.10 42.25
C GLY A 69 -13.41 -5.73 41.79
N LEU A 70 -13.01 -5.30 40.62
CA LEU A 70 -13.40 -4.01 40.06
C LEU A 70 -14.87 -4.03 39.64
N PRO A 71 -15.64 -2.94 39.88
CA PRO A 71 -16.98 -2.80 39.34
C PRO A 71 -16.97 -2.83 37.78
N GLU A 72 -17.96 -3.51 37.18
CA GLU A 72 -18.04 -3.71 35.74
C GLU A 72 -18.10 -2.43 34.90
N HIS A 73 -18.50 -1.30 35.48
CA HIS A 73 -18.56 -0.02 34.76
C HIS A 73 -17.23 0.72 34.72
N LEU A 74 -16.19 0.23 35.39
CA LEU A 74 -14.87 0.82 35.33
C LEU A 74 -14.08 0.24 34.16
N GLU A 75 -13.49 1.10 33.36
CA GLU A 75 -12.56 0.72 32.28
C GLU A 75 -11.12 0.71 32.81
N VAL A 76 -10.38 -0.36 32.58
CA VAL A 76 -8.94 -0.41 32.89
C VAL A 76 -8.18 0.36 31.83
N VAL A 77 -7.58 1.49 32.23
CA VAL A 77 -6.80 2.34 31.32
C VAL A 77 -5.34 1.93 31.30
N ALA A 78 -4.76 1.64 32.44
CA ALA A 78 -3.35 1.28 32.53
C ALA A 78 -3.09 0.29 33.66
N TYR A 79 -2.11 -0.60 33.42
CA TYR A 79 -1.43 -1.38 34.44
C TYR A 79 0.03 -0.95 34.45
N LEU A 80 0.46 -0.33 35.54
CA LEU A 80 1.77 0.26 35.67
C LEU A 80 2.62 -0.52 36.66
N CYS A 81 3.81 -0.88 36.25
CA CYS A 81 4.88 -1.41 37.07
C CYS A 81 5.79 -0.26 37.48
N VAL A 82 5.96 0.00 38.74
CA VAL A 82 6.74 1.14 39.23
C VAL A 82 7.84 0.65 40.19
N GLY A 83 9.07 1.09 39.97
CA GLY A 83 10.20 0.68 40.81
C GLY A 83 11.51 1.36 40.44
N TYR A 84 12.55 1.04 41.17
CA TYR A 84 13.90 1.45 40.80
C TYR A 84 14.38 0.66 39.58
N VAL A 85 15.14 1.30 38.69
CA VAL A 85 15.73 0.70 37.52
C VAL A 85 17.26 0.81 37.61
N ASP A 86 17.96 -0.14 37.01
CA ASP A 86 19.42 -0.15 37.00
C ASP A 86 19.98 1.03 36.21
N GLU A 87 19.35 1.35 35.10
CA GLU A 87 19.70 2.48 34.25
C GLU A 87 18.49 3.01 33.48
N PHE A 88 18.61 4.22 32.98
CA PHE A 88 17.68 4.79 32.02
C PHE A 88 18.42 4.91 30.68
N PRO A 89 18.03 4.16 29.65
CA PRO A 89 18.68 4.22 28.36
C PRO A 89 18.51 5.62 27.72
N ASP A 90 19.55 6.05 27.00
CA ASP A 90 19.54 7.34 26.28
C ASP A 90 18.51 7.36 25.14
N GLU A 91 18.24 6.21 24.54
CA GLU A 91 17.24 6.05 23.50
C GLU A 91 16.11 5.12 23.94
N PRO A 92 14.88 5.33 23.44
CA PRO A 92 13.75 4.44 23.72
C PRO A 92 14.07 2.99 23.35
N GLU A 93 13.75 2.04 24.25
CA GLU A 93 13.99 0.60 24.04
C GLU A 93 13.38 0.07 22.73
N LEU A 94 12.21 0.58 22.35
CA LEU A 94 11.57 0.20 21.09
C LEU A 94 12.38 0.63 19.84
N MET A 95 13.15 1.72 19.96
CA MET A 95 14.07 2.14 18.89
C MET A 95 15.28 1.21 18.86
N GLN A 96 15.88 0.89 20.02
CA GLN A 96 17.02 -0.02 20.12
C GLN A 96 16.66 -1.43 19.63
N ALA A 97 15.44 -1.89 19.91
CA ALA A 97 14.92 -3.17 19.43
C ALA A 97 14.48 -3.15 17.95
N GLY A 98 14.61 -2.03 17.25
CA GLY A 98 14.23 -1.90 15.85
C GLY A 98 12.71 -1.90 15.57
N TRP A 99 11.88 -1.78 16.60
CA TRP A 99 10.42 -1.81 16.46
C TRP A 99 9.86 -0.54 15.83
N SER A 100 10.44 0.61 16.14
CA SER A 100 9.95 1.89 15.66
C SER A 100 11.05 2.94 15.71
N LYS A 101 11.01 3.89 14.79
CA LYS A 101 11.86 5.09 14.80
C LYS A 101 11.03 6.28 15.26
N ARG A 102 11.68 7.22 15.95
CA ARG A 102 11.06 8.50 16.28
C ARG A 102 10.83 9.30 15.00
N ARG A 103 9.62 9.84 14.83
CA ARG A 103 9.32 10.72 13.69
C ARG A 103 9.72 12.15 14.02
N PRO A 104 10.26 12.92 13.06
CA PRO A 104 10.42 14.35 13.20
C PRO A 104 9.08 15.01 13.51
N LEU A 105 9.10 16.01 14.38
CA LEU A 105 7.87 16.72 14.78
C LEU A 105 7.19 17.39 13.58
N SER A 106 7.98 17.91 12.63
CA SER A 106 7.50 18.48 11.36
C SER A 106 6.65 17.54 10.51
N TRP A 107 6.80 16.21 10.70
CA TRP A 107 6.01 15.23 9.98
C TRP A 107 4.60 15.03 10.54
N VAL A 108 4.37 15.41 11.78
CA VAL A 108 3.13 15.12 12.50
C VAL A 108 2.36 16.38 12.92
N VAL A 109 2.99 17.54 12.80
CA VAL A 109 2.33 18.83 13.07
C VAL A 109 1.86 19.44 11.76
N HIS A 110 0.55 19.69 11.69
CA HIS A 110 -0.10 20.32 10.55
C HIS A 110 -0.73 21.64 10.98
N GLU A 111 -0.63 22.68 10.16
CA GLU A 111 -1.19 24.01 10.42
C GLU A 111 -2.53 24.16 9.71
N GLU A 112 -3.59 24.46 10.47
CA GLU A 112 -4.97 24.68 10.02
C GLU A 112 -5.62 23.46 9.34
N THR A 113 -4.97 22.87 8.35
CA THR A 113 -5.51 21.74 7.58
C THR A 113 -4.53 20.56 7.55
N TYR A 114 -5.07 19.34 7.56
CA TYR A 114 -4.24 18.13 7.44
C TYR A 114 -3.47 18.16 6.11
N GLY A 115 -2.17 17.84 6.19
CA GLY A 115 -1.24 17.87 5.05
C GLY A 115 -0.45 19.17 4.92
N ARG A 116 -0.93 20.30 5.47
CA ARG A 116 -0.17 21.56 5.50
C ARG A 116 0.82 21.54 6.65
N ARG A 117 2.08 21.27 6.35
CA ARG A 117 3.17 21.20 7.33
C ARG A 117 3.89 22.54 7.40
N ALA A 118 4.09 23.09 8.57
CA ALA A 118 4.53 24.47 8.75
C ALA A 118 5.56 24.69 9.86
N LEU A 119 6.23 23.65 10.38
CA LEU A 119 7.31 23.85 11.33
C LEU A 119 8.60 24.23 10.59
N PRO A 120 9.14 25.45 10.80
CA PRO A 120 10.39 25.87 10.19
C PRO A 120 11.61 25.21 10.88
N GLY A 121 12.64 24.95 10.12
CA GLY A 121 13.99 24.63 10.63
C GLY A 121 14.30 23.18 10.94
N GLU A 122 13.38 22.23 10.66
CA GLU A 122 13.64 20.81 10.75
C GLU A 122 13.97 20.20 9.37
N ASP A 123 14.52 18.98 9.35
CA ASP A 123 14.88 18.27 8.13
C ASP A 123 13.74 18.30 7.10
N PRO A 124 14.06 18.47 5.81
CA PRO A 124 13.04 18.50 4.76
C PRO A 124 12.15 17.25 4.85
N HIS A 125 10.84 17.46 4.73
CA HIS A 125 9.87 16.37 4.79
C HIS A 125 10.15 15.33 3.69
N ASP A 126 10.41 14.11 4.11
CA ASP A 126 10.59 12.96 3.23
C ASP A 126 9.32 12.12 3.21
N LEU A 127 8.45 12.38 2.22
CA LEU A 127 7.17 11.69 2.08
C LEU A 127 7.35 10.18 1.85
N LEU A 128 8.38 9.78 1.09
CA LEU A 128 8.70 8.38 0.85
C LEU A 128 9.10 7.69 2.16
N ALA A 129 10.05 8.26 2.91
CA ALA A 129 10.49 7.69 4.17
C ALA A 129 9.35 7.60 5.21
N GLU A 130 8.52 8.62 5.32
CA GLU A 130 7.33 8.60 6.16
C GLU A 130 6.37 7.47 5.77
N THR A 131 6.09 7.33 4.48
CA THR A 131 5.17 6.33 3.97
C THR A 131 5.67 4.93 4.25
N VAL A 132 6.94 4.64 3.97
CA VAL A 132 7.58 3.34 4.26
C VAL A 132 7.51 3.02 5.76
N THR A 133 7.77 4.00 6.61
CA THR A 133 7.71 3.82 8.07
C THR A 133 6.30 3.48 8.57
N ASN A 134 5.26 3.82 7.80
CA ASN A 134 3.86 3.53 8.15
C ASN A 134 3.35 2.18 7.65
N ILE A 135 4.06 1.50 6.77
CA ILE A 135 3.66 0.19 6.28
C ILE A 135 3.82 -0.83 7.42
N ARG A 136 2.80 -1.67 7.61
CA ARG A 136 2.75 -2.69 8.64
C ARG A 136 2.35 -4.03 8.04
N PRO A 137 2.78 -5.15 8.62
CA PRO A 137 2.31 -6.47 8.23
C PRO A 137 0.80 -6.62 8.48
N LEU A 138 0.24 -7.71 7.98
CA LEU A 138 -1.15 -8.08 8.27
C LEU A 138 -1.34 -8.28 9.77
N ASP A 139 -2.48 -7.83 10.28
CA ASP A 139 -2.85 -8.00 11.68
C ASP A 139 -3.16 -9.48 11.98
N ALA A 140 -2.39 -10.06 12.88
CA ALA A 140 -2.49 -11.50 13.20
C ALA A 140 -3.83 -11.88 13.85
N LYS A 141 -4.42 -10.98 14.64
CA LYS A 141 -5.71 -11.22 15.30
C LYS A 141 -6.83 -11.26 14.26
N ALA A 142 -6.92 -10.24 13.41
CA ALA A 142 -7.94 -10.19 12.37
C ALA A 142 -7.79 -11.33 11.33
N LEU A 143 -6.55 -11.74 11.03
CA LEU A 143 -6.29 -12.96 10.23
C LEU A 143 -6.85 -14.20 10.90
N GLY A 144 -6.58 -14.41 12.19
CA GLY A 144 -7.09 -15.54 12.95
C GLY A 144 -8.62 -15.55 12.99
N GLU A 145 -9.25 -14.43 13.27
CA GLU A 145 -10.71 -14.27 13.27
C GLU A 145 -11.32 -14.58 11.89
N ALA A 146 -10.67 -14.18 10.80
CA ALA A 146 -11.11 -14.46 9.44
C ALA A 146 -11.10 -15.98 9.15
N TRP A 147 -10.03 -16.69 9.52
CA TRP A 147 -9.95 -18.14 9.34
C TRP A 147 -10.96 -18.89 10.21
N GLU A 148 -11.19 -18.46 11.45
CA GLU A 148 -12.22 -19.06 12.30
C GLU A 148 -13.63 -18.84 11.74
N ARG A 149 -13.92 -17.63 11.21
CA ARG A 149 -15.17 -17.37 10.52
C ARG A 149 -15.34 -18.24 9.27
N GLN A 150 -14.28 -18.40 8.45
CA GLN A 150 -14.29 -19.26 7.27
C GLN A 150 -14.66 -20.71 7.59
N LYS A 151 -14.17 -21.25 8.71
CA LYS A 151 -14.52 -22.61 9.18
C LYS A 151 -15.99 -22.76 9.56
N ARG A 152 -16.58 -21.70 10.10
CA ARG A 152 -17.97 -21.72 10.60
C ARG A 152 -19.03 -21.42 9.53
N MET A 153 -18.65 -20.93 8.36
CA MET A 153 -19.57 -20.65 7.25
C MET A 153 -20.20 -21.93 6.70
N THR A 154 -21.45 -21.81 6.21
CA THR A 154 -22.23 -22.91 5.62
C THR A 154 -21.67 -23.37 4.28
N LYS A 155 -20.43 -23.81 4.27
CA LYS A 155 -19.70 -24.32 3.11
C LYS A 155 -18.66 -25.37 3.54
N PRO A 156 -18.24 -26.29 2.66
CA PRO A 156 -17.11 -27.15 2.95
C PRO A 156 -15.82 -26.33 3.16
N PRO A 157 -14.94 -26.74 4.08
CA PRO A 157 -13.64 -26.10 4.25
C PRO A 157 -12.83 -26.05 2.95
N GLY A 158 -12.25 -24.90 2.61
CA GLY A 158 -11.45 -24.71 1.40
C GLY A 158 -12.24 -24.60 0.10
N ALA A 159 -13.58 -24.68 0.13
CA ALA A 159 -14.42 -24.71 -1.07
C ALA A 159 -14.34 -23.44 -1.94
N LEU A 160 -13.99 -22.30 -1.35
CA LEU A 160 -13.85 -21.02 -2.07
C LEU A 160 -12.41 -20.73 -2.53
N GLY A 161 -11.44 -21.62 -2.20
CA GLY A 161 -10.07 -21.51 -2.71
C GLY A 161 -9.43 -20.16 -2.44
N MET A 162 -9.01 -19.46 -3.52
CA MET A 162 -8.36 -18.14 -3.42
C MET A 162 -9.21 -17.08 -2.74
N LEU A 163 -10.52 -17.14 -2.82
CA LEU A 163 -11.40 -16.17 -2.14
C LEU A 163 -11.26 -16.23 -0.62
N GLU A 164 -10.98 -17.40 -0.06
CA GLU A 164 -10.72 -17.55 1.38
C GLU A 164 -9.42 -16.86 1.80
N ILE A 165 -8.37 -17.00 0.97
CA ILE A 165 -7.08 -16.36 1.21
C ILE A 165 -7.21 -14.83 1.12
N ILE A 166 -7.91 -14.34 0.08
CA ILE A 166 -8.12 -12.90 -0.11
C ILE A 166 -8.97 -12.30 1.01
N SER A 167 -10.03 -12.98 1.43
CA SER A 167 -10.86 -12.49 2.53
C SER A 167 -10.08 -12.39 3.85
N ALA A 168 -9.20 -13.36 4.11
CA ALA A 168 -8.29 -13.30 5.26
C ALA A 168 -7.25 -12.18 5.12
N GLN A 169 -6.66 -12.00 3.92
CA GLN A 169 -5.73 -10.90 3.64
C GLN A 169 -6.40 -9.53 3.85
N LEU A 170 -7.61 -9.34 3.33
CA LEU A 170 -8.37 -8.09 3.50
C LEU A 170 -8.68 -7.82 4.99
N SER A 171 -9.02 -8.87 5.75
CA SER A 171 -9.25 -8.77 7.18
C SER A 171 -7.98 -8.35 7.93
N GLY A 172 -6.86 -9.02 7.65
CA GLY A 172 -5.56 -8.68 8.25
C GLY A 172 -5.08 -7.29 7.86
N LEU A 173 -5.31 -6.87 6.61
CA LEU A 173 -4.94 -5.54 6.14
C LEU A 173 -5.76 -4.46 6.84
N SER A 174 -7.09 -4.60 6.89
CA SER A 174 -8.00 -3.62 7.50
C SER A 174 -8.05 -3.68 9.03
N ARG A 175 -7.49 -4.72 9.67
CA ARG A 175 -7.63 -5.04 11.10
C ARG A 175 -9.08 -5.29 11.52
N MET A 176 -9.90 -5.75 10.62
CA MET A 176 -11.33 -5.96 10.84
C MET A 176 -11.77 -7.31 10.28
N CYS A 177 -12.59 -8.04 11.03
CA CYS A 177 -13.26 -9.25 10.57
C CYS A 177 -14.75 -9.14 10.90
N PRO A 178 -15.65 -9.13 9.89
CA PRO A 178 -15.43 -9.10 8.43
C PRO A 178 -14.69 -7.85 7.93
N PRO A 179 -13.92 -7.96 6.83
CA PRO A 179 -13.21 -6.82 6.27
C PRO A 179 -14.16 -5.86 5.55
N PRO A 180 -13.83 -4.56 5.43
CA PRO A 180 -14.58 -3.66 4.57
C PRO A 180 -14.68 -4.20 3.14
N ILE A 181 -15.83 -4.05 2.50
CA ILE A 181 -15.99 -4.37 1.09
C ILE A 181 -15.18 -3.34 0.28
N PRO A 182 -14.34 -3.77 -0.70
CA PRO A 182 -13.51 -2.88 -1.50
C PRO A 182 -14.31 -2.05 -2.51
N GLU A 183 -15.21 -1.22 -2.01
CA GLU A 183 -16.07 -0.32 -2.78
C GLU A 183 -16.39 0.96 -1.99
N PRO A 184 -16.37 2.14 -2.65
CA PRO A 184 -15.95 2.37 -4.02
C PRO A 184 -14.46 2.09 -4.26
N ALA A 185 -14.07 1.96 -5.53
CA ALA A 185 -12.71 1.72 -5.96
C ALA A 185 -12.29 2.66 -7.10
N ALA A 186 -10.99 2.94 -7.20
CA ALA A 186 -10.45 3.79 -8.24
C ALA A 186 -9.26 3.14 -8.95
N VAL A 187 -9.20 3.23 -10.27
CA VAL A 187 -8.01 2.92 -11.06
C VAL A 187 -7.24 4.20 -11.31
N ALA A 188 -5.97 4.22 -10.90
CA ALA A 188 -5.05 5.32 -11.15
C ALA A 188 -4.20 4.99 -12.38
N ILE A 189 -4.39 5.76 -13.46
CA ILE A 189 -3.65 5.59 -14.72
C ILE A 189 -2.56 6.64 -14.77
N PHE A 190 -1.31 6.21 -14.57
CA PHE A 190 -0.14 7.07 -14.68
C PHE A 190 0.38 7.05 -16.12
N ALA A 191 0.50 8.24 -16.72
CA ALA A 191 0.96 8.39 -18.09
C ALA A 191 2.38 8.98 -18.14
N GLY A 192 3.28 8.33 -18.89
CA GLY A 192 4.65 8.78 -19.05
C GLY A 192 5.31 8.19 -20.29
N ASP A 193 6.16 8.98 -20.93
CA ASP A 193 6.89 8.59 -22.14
C ASP A 193 8.32 8.12 -21.84
N HIS A 194 8.89 7.36 -22.76
CA HIS A 194 10.17 6.69 -22.64
C HIS A 194 11.14 7.09 -23.74
N GLY A 195 12.33 7.57 -23.38
CA GLY A 195 13.39 7.88 -24.32
C GLY A 195 13.90 6.66 -25.11
N VAL A 196 13.78 5.45 -24.54
CA VAL A 196 14.12 4.20 -25.22
C VAL A 196 13.26 3.94 -26.48
N HIS A 197 12.16 4.66 -26.66
CA HIS A 197 11.38 4.66 -27.89
C HIS A 197 12.25 4.93 -29.14
N ALA A 198 13.26 5.80 -29.01
CA ALA A 198 14.19 6.13 -30.09
C ALA A 198 15.00 4.92 -30.59
N GLN A 199 15.07 3.83 -29.83
CA GLN A 199 15.75 2.58 -30.22
C GLN A 199 14.90 1.66 -31.13
N GLY A 200 13.71 2.06 -31.52
CA GLY A 200 12.84 1.30 -32.42
C GLY A 200 12.31 0.01 -31.83
N VAL A 201 11.94 0.03 -30.55
CA VAL A 201 11.42 -1.13 -29.79
C VAL A 201 9.92 -1.33 -29.94
N THR A 202 9.24 -0.42 -30.61
CA THR A 202 7.79 -0.46 -30.90
C THR A 202 7.48 0.17 -32.24
N ALA A 203 6.40 -0.28 -32.89
CA ALA A 203 5.93 0.30 -34.13
C ALA A 203 5.06 1.57 -33.94
N TRP A 204 4.60 1.81 -32.69
CA TRP A 204 3.72 2.93 -32.41
C TRP A 204 4.50 4.22 -32.18
N PRO A 205 4.06 5.35 -32.76
CA PRO A 205 4.68 6.64 -32.48
C PRO A 205 4.41 7.09 -31.03
N GLN A 206 5.33 7.88 -30.49
CA GLN A 206 5.27 8.32 -29.09
C GLN A 206 4.04 9.17 -28.78
N GLU A 207 3.54 9.94 -29.74
CA GLU A 207 2.35 10.78 -29.60
C GLU A 207 1.08 10.01 -29.22
N VAL A 208 1.06 8.68 -29.42
CA VAL A 208 -0.05 7.82 -29.02
C VAL A 208 -0.27 7.87 -27.51
N THR A 209 0.77 8.08 -26.71
CA THR A 209 0.62 8.27 -25.26
C THR A 209 -0.32 9.45 -24.93
N ALA A 210 -0.07 10.62 -25.52
CA ALA A 210 -0.91 11.80 -25.32
C ALA A 210 -2.34 11.60 -25.89
N GLN A 211 -2.46 10.95 -27.03
CA GLN A 211 -3.75 10.63 -27.64
C GLN A 211 -4.58 9.69 -26.76
N MET A 212 -3.94 8.70 -26.12
CA MET A 212 -4.62 7.80 -25.21
C MET A 212 -5.02 8.50 -23.91
N VAL A 213 -4.22 9.43 -23.39
CA VAL A 213 -4.64 10.28 -22.25
C VAL A 213 -5.94 11.01 -22.57
N ALA A 214 -6.02 11.65 -23.75
CA ALA A 214 -7.25 12.31 -24.19
C ALA A 214 -8.41 11.32 -24.33
N ASN A 215 -8.15 10.09 -24.80
CA ASN A 215 -9.16 9.04 -24.92
C ASN A 215 -9.69 8.57 -23.55
N PHE A 216 -8.83 8.40 -22.54
CA PHE A 216 -9.25 8.09 -21.17
C PHE A 216 -10.15 9.17 -20.59
N LEU A 217 -9.78 10.43 -20.77
CA LEU A 217 -10.57 11.58 -20.30
C LEU A 217 -11.90 11.71 -21.03
N GLY A 218 -11.92 11.35 -22.30
CA GLY A 218 -13.14 11.29 -23.12
C GLY A 218 -14.05 10.06 -22.86
N GLY A 219 -13.60 9.12 -22.03
CA GLY A 219 -14.37 7.92 -21.70
C GLY A 219 -14.40 6.84 -22.78
N GLY A 220 -13.49 6.91 -23.78
CA GLY A 220 -13.51 6.06 -24.97
C GLY A 220 -12.57 4.84 -24.94
N ALA A 221 -11.80 4.65 -23.88
CA ALA A 221 -10.84 3.54 -23.80
C ALA A 221 -11.47 2.26 -23.21
N VAL A 222 -10.79 1.13 -23.37
CA VAL A 222 -11.25 -0.16 -22.82
C VAL A 222 -11.36 -0.09 -21.30
N CYS A 223 -10.41 0.55 -20.61
CA CYS A 223 -10.47 0.72 -19.16
C CYS A 223 -11.72 1.49 -18.71
N ASN A 224 -12.19 2.50 -19.48
CA ASN A 224 -13.42 3.22 -19.17
C ASN A 224 -14.64 2.29 -19.24
N ALA A 225 -14.71 1.43 -20.27
CA ALA A 225 -15.82 0.46 -20.40
C ALA A 225 -15.84 -0.53 -19.23
N PHE A 226 -14.66 -1.03 -18.82
CA PHE A 226 -14.57 -1.96 -17.70
C PHE A 226 -14.81 -1.25 -16.36
N ALA A 227 -14.31 -0.03 -16.18
CA ALA A 227 -14.60 0.78 -15.00
C ALA A 227 -16.10 1.06 -14.84
N ASN A 228 -16.77 1.41 -15.91
CA ASN A 228 -18.25 1.57 -15.92
C ASN A 228 -18.97 0.28 -15.53
N GLN A 229 -18.50 -0.89 -16.02
CA GLN A 229 -19.09 -2.19 -15.70
C GLN A 229 -19.00 -2.52 -14.21
N VAL A 230 -17.87 -2.19 -13.57
CA VAL A 230 -17.60 -2.56 -12.19
C VAL A 230 -17.83 -1.42 -11.18
N GLY A 231 -18.23 -0.24 -11.67
CA GLY A 231 -18.49 0.94 -10.83
C GLY A 231 -17.23 1.57 -10.24
N ALA A 232 -16.08 1.47 -10.92
CA ALA A 232 -14.84 2.08 -10.49
C ALA A 232 -14.64 3.48 -11.07
N GLU A 233 -13.99 4.35 -10.30
CA GLU A 233 -13.52 5.66 -10.77
C GLU A 233 -12.27 5.51 -11.64
N VAL A 234 -12.15 6.31 -12.70
CA VAL A 234 -10.94 6.41 -13.52
C VAL A 234 -10.24 7.73 -13.22
N CYS A 235 -9.04 7.66 -12.65
CA CYS A 235 -8.19 8.80 -12.34
C CYS A 235 -7.00 8.80 -13.29
N VAL A 236 -6.80 9.87 -14.05
CA VAL A 236 -5.72 10.00 -15.06
C VAL A 236 -4.69 11.01 -14.59
N ILE A 237 -3.43 10.58 -14.52
CA ILE A 237 -2.32 11.37 -13.98
C ILE A 237 -1.23 11.50 -15.03
N ASP A 238 -0.92 12.72 -15.46
CA ASP A 238 0.28 13.00 -16.24
C ASP A 238 1.47 13.08 -15.28
N VAL A 239 2.30 12.05 -15.26
CA VAL A 239 3.54 12.02 -14.48
C VAL A 239 4.77 12.25 -15.35
N GLY A 240 4.63 12.12 -16.68
CA GLY A 240 5.78 12.26 -17.56
C GLY A 240 5.49 12.12 -19.05
N VAL A 241 4.35 12.57 -19.55
CA VAL A 241 4.12 12.64 -21.01
C VAL A 241 5.08 13.64 -21.64
N ALA A 242 5.67 13.30 -22.78
CA ALA A 242 6.74 14.08 -23.39
C ALA A 242 6.28 15.46 -23.88
N CYS A 243 5.06 15.56 -24.36
CA CYS A 243 4.48 16.84 -24.78
C CYS A 243 3.64 17.49 -23.69
N GLU A 244 3.38 18.78 -23.82
CA GLU A 244 2.44 19.46 -22.97
C GLU A 244 1.00 19.02 -23.29
N LEU A 245 0.27 18.64 -22.25
CA LEU A 245 -1.14 18.27 -22.37
C LEU A 245 -2.01 19.49 -22.06
N PRO A 246 -3.12 19.69 -22.81
CA PRO A 246 -4.06 20.76 -22.50
C PRO A 246 -4.71 20.50 -21.13
N ALA A 247 -4.94 21.57 -20.39
CA ALA A 247 -5.71 21.51 -19.15
C ALA A 247 -7.12 20.99 -19.46
N THR A 248 -7.40 19.76 -19.03
CA THR A 248 -8.65 19.05 -19.29
C THR A 248 -9.26 18.61 -17.96
N PRO A 249 -10.57 18.76 -17.75
CA PRO A 249 -11.23 18.25 -16.55
C PRO A 249 -10.96 16.74 -16.37
N GLY A 250 -10.60 16.34 -15.16
CA GLY A 250 -10.26 14.95 -14.83
C GLY A 250 -8.78 14.58 -15.02
N LEU A 251 -7.98 15.42 -15.68
CA LEU A 251 -6.54 15.22 -15.76
C LEU A 251 -5.86 15.83 -14.53
N LEU A 252 -5.07 15.03 -13.82
CA LEU A 252 -4.19 15.48 -12.75
C LEU A 252 -2.79 15.79 -13.33
N PRO A 253 -2.40 17.09 -13.43
CA PRO A 253 -1.09 17.48 -13.93
C PRO A 253 -0.06 17.33 -12.81
N ARG A 254 0.67 16.22 -12.83
CA ARG A 254 1.74 15.89 -11.86
C ARG A 254 3.05 15.57 -12.56
N LYS A 255 3.30 16.20 -13.71
CA LYS A 255 4.49 15.97 -14.52
C LYS A 255 5.77 16.25 -13.76
N VAL A 256 6.61 15.23 -13.58
CA VAL A 256 7.94 15.33 -12.99
C VAL A 256 8.96 15.73 -14.05
N ARG A 257 8.85 15.10 -15.22
CA ARG A 257 9.73 15.34 -16.37
C ARG A 257 8.98 15.00 -17.66
N ALA A 258 9.34 15.62 -18.77
CA ALA A 258 8.80 15.33 -20.11
C ALA A 258 9.44 14.07 -20.73
N GLY A 259 9.03 12.89 -20.28
CA GLY A 259 9.58 11.60 -20.65
C GLY A 259 10.92 11.27 -20.02
N THR A 260 11.31 9.99 -20.00
CA THR A 260 12.63 9.57 -19.56
C THR A 260 13.68 9.83 -20.63
N ALA A 261 14.97 9.83 -20.25
CA ALA A 261 16.07 9.72 -21.20
C ALA A 261 16.17 8.29 -21.74
N ASP A 262 16.98 8.11 -22.77
CA ASP A 262 17.28 6.79 -23.33
C ASP A 262 18.21 6.01 -22.42
N MET A 263 17.69 4.95 -21.79
CA MET A 263 18.41 4.12 -20.84
C MET A 263 19.61 3.36 -21.46
N THR A 264 19.75 3.33 -22.78
CA THR A 264 20.89 2.67 -23.46
C THR A 264 22.13 3.55 -23.52
N THR A 265 21.99 4.86 -23.27
CA THR A 265 23.09 5.83 -23.39
C THR A 265 23.37 6.60 -22.10
N GLY A 266 22.51 6.47 -21.11
CA GLY A 266 22.62 7.10 -19.81
C GLY A 266 21.47 6.70 -18.89
N PRO A 267 21.41 7.21 -17.65
CA PRO A 267 20.29 6.96 -16.76
C PRO A 267 18.98 7.47 -17.36
N ALA A 268 17.92 6.67 -17.24
CA ALA A 268 16.58 7.08 -17.66
C ALA A 268 16.07 8.31 -16.88
N LEU A 269 16.38 8.36 -15.59
CA LEU A 269 15.96 9.40 -14.64
C LEU A 269 17.10 9.73 -13.67
N THR A 270 17.05 10.90 -13.04
CA THR A 270 17.83 11.16 -11.83
C THR A 270 17.17 10.51 -10.62
N ARG A 271 17.91 10.36 -9.53
CA ARG A 271 17.37 9.82 -8.27
C ARG A 271 16.29 10.72 -7.67
N GLU A 272 16.42 12.03 -7.83
CA GLU A 272 15.46 13.03 -7.41
C GLU A 272 14.17 12.94 -8.23
N GLU A 273 14.26 12.75 -9.54
CA GLU A 273 13.10 12.54 -10.42
C GLU A 273 12.36 11.23 -10.06
N VAL A 274 13.09 10.15 -9.77
CA VAL A 274 12.50 8.89 -9.30
C VAL A 274 11.74 9.11 -7.99
N LYS A 275 12.36 9.77 -7.03
CA LYS A 275 11.73 10.05 -5.73
C LYS A 275 10.48 10.91 -5.90
N ALA A 276 10.56 11.97 -6.70
CA ALA A 276 9.40 12.83 -6.99
C ALA A 276 8.25 12.06 -7.65
N ALA A 277 8.53 11.16 -8.59
CA ALA A 277 7.50 10.34 -9.23
C ALA A 277 6.88 9.31 -8.24
N ILE A 278 7.67 8.72 -7.35
CA ILE A 278 7.15 7.87 -6.26
C ILE A 278 6.21 8.70 -5.36
N GLU A 279 6.61 9.91 -5.00
CA GLU A 279 5.81 10.79 -4.15
C GLU A 279 4.48 11.18 -4.81
N VAL A 280 4.45 11.41 -6.14
CA VAL A 280 3.20 11.59 -6.90
C VAL A 280 2.27 10.39 -6.71
N GLY A 281 2.79 9.17 -6.77
CA GLY A 281 2.00 7.96 -6.54
C GLY A 281 1.46 7.86 -5.12
N ILE A 282 2.27 8.22 -4.12
CA ILE A 282 1.86 8.23 -2.71
C ILE A 282 0.75 9.27 -2.47
N GLU A 283 0.91 10.48 -3.01
CA GLU A 283 -0.11 11.54 -2.92
C GLU A 283 -1.41 11.10 -3.59
N THR A 284 -1.32 10.50 -4.79
CA THR A 284 -2.49 9.96 -5.49
C THR A 284 -3.22 8.91 -4.64
N ALA A 285 -2.51 8.00 -3.98
CA ALA A 285 -3.12 7.03 -3.08
C ALA A 285 -3.84 7.72 -1.92
N ARG A 286 -3.21 8.71 -1.30
CA ARG A 286 -3.78 9.49 -0.19
C ARG A 286 -5.06 10.23 -0.62
N ASP A 287 -5.03 10.89 -1.77
CA ASP A 287 -6.16 11.65 -2.30
C ASP A 287 -7.34 10.73 -2.62
N LEU A 288 -7.10 9.60 -3.28
CA LEU A 288 -8.14 8.65 -3.64
C LEU A 288 -8.78 7.98 -2.42
N VAL A 289 -7.98 7.62 -1.41
CA VAL A 289 -8.49 7.06 -0.15
C VAL A 289 -9.23 8.12 0.66
N ALA A 290 -8.74 9.35 0.71
CA ALA A 290 -9.43 10.47 1.36
C ALA A 290 -10.76 10.81 0.69
N ALA A 291 -10.86 10.61 -0.63
CA ALA A 291 -12.12 10.73 -1.38
C ALA A 291 -13.12 9.59 -1.09
N GLY A 292 -12.74 8.59 -0.30
CA GLY A 292 -13.60 7.51 0.15
C GLY A 292 -13.38 6.16 -0.54
N ASN A 293 -12.43 6.06 -1.48
CA ASN A 293 -12.11 4.79 -2.12
C ASN A 293 -11.51 3.78 -1.12
N LYS A 294 -11.97 2.54 -1.19
CA LYS A 294 -11.57 1.43 -0.32
C LYS A 294 -10.74 0.36 -1.03
N ALA A 295 -10.49 0.57 -2.31
CA ALA A 295 -9.52 -0.18 -3.10
C ALA A 295 -8.92 0.72 -4.17
N LEU A 296 -7.66 0.50 -4.45
CA LEU A 296 -6.90 1.15 -5.52
C LEU A 296 -6.52 0.11 -6.56
N LEU A 297 -6.50 0.50 -7.83
CA LEU A 297 -6.08 -0.34 -8.93
C LEU A 297 -4.95 0.36 -9.68
N THR A 298 -3.92 -0.39 -10.04
CA THR A 298 -2.82 0.12 -10.85
C THR A 298 -3.23 0.22 -12.32
N GLY A 299 -2.89 1.31 -12.96
CA GLY A 299 -3.02 1.51 -14.39
C GLY A 299 -1.85 2.35 -14.92
N GLU A 300 -1.56 2.23 -16.19
CA GLU A 300 -0.46 2.96 -16.81
C GLU A 300 -0.71 3.18 -18.31
N MET A 301 -0.02 4.18 -18.85
CA MET A 301 0.05 4.44 -20.28
C MET A 301 1.41 5.04 -20.62
N GLY A 302 2.13 4.39 -21.53
CA GLY A 302 3.42 4.89 -22.01
C GLY A 302 3.93 4.04 -23.17
N ILE A 303 4.01 4.62 -24.35
CA ILE A 303 4.55 3.89 -25.52
C ILE A 303 6.02 3.52 -25.25
N ALA A 304 6.37 2.24 -25.46
CA ALA A 304 7.65 1.60 -25.17
C ALA A 304 7.89 1.22 -23.67
N ASN A 305 6.93 1.39 -22.79
CA ASN A 305 7.08 1.11 -21.34
C ASN A 305 7.36 -0.37 -21.02
N THR A 306 6.92 -1.31 -21.84
CA THR A 306 7.20 -2.74 -21.62
C THR A 306 8.68 -3.10 -21.80
N THR A 307 9.46 -2.25 -22.45
CA THR A 307 10.93 -2.37 -22.53
C THR A 307 11.55 -2.08 -21.15
N ALA A 308 11.14 -1.00 -20.49
CA ALA A 308 11.56 -0.68 -19.13
C ALA A 308 11.04 -1.74 -18.12
N SER A 309 9.81 -2.21 -18.29
CA SER A 309 9.25 -3.29 -17.45
C SER A 309 10.09 -4.57 -17.55
N ALA A 310 10.49 -4.98 -18.74
CA ALA A 310 11.35 -6.15 -18.95
C ALA A 310 12.71 -5.99 -18.27
N ALA A 311 13.32 -4.80 -18.37
CA ALA A 311 14.58 -4.50 -17.68
C ALA A 311 14.45 -4.60 -16.15
N LEU A 312 13.42 -4.00 -15.56
CA LEU A 312 13.14 -4.07 -14.12
C LEU A 312 12.91 -5.52 -13.66
N ILE A 313 12.12 -6.28 -14.41
CA ILE A 313 11.83 -7.69 -14.09
C ILE A 313 13.09 -8.53 -14.16
N SER A 314 13.92 -8.37 -15.20
CA SER A 314 15.20 -9.07 -15.32
C SER A 314 16.09 -8.83 -14.10
N VAL A 315 16.22 -7.58 -13.64
CA VAL A 315 17.03 -7.22 -12.46
C VAL A 315 16.53 -7.94 -11.22
N TYR A 316 15.22 -7.88 -10.93
CA TYR A 316 14.70 -8.40 -9.67
C TYR A 316 14.41 -9.90 -9.64
N THR A 317 14.26 -10.52 -10.79
CA THR A 317 14.06 -11.97 -10.88
C THR A 317 15.32 -12.75 -11.21
N ASP A 318 16.41 -12.04 -11.55
CA ASP A 318 17.66 -12.64 -12.04
C ASP A 318 17.42 -13.57 -13.24
N THR A 319 16.58 -13.11 -14.16
CA THR A 319 16.15 -13.86 -15.35
C THR A 319 16.72 -13.21 -16.61
N ASP A 320 17.14 -14.02 -17.56
CA ASP A 320 17.65 -13.52 -18.84
C ASP A 320 16.66 -12.58 -19.52
N PRO A 321 17.09 -11.40 -20.01
CA PRO A 321 16.23 -10.48 -20.73
C PRO A 321 15.44 -11.12 -21.87
N ALA A 322 15.99 -12.13 -22.56
CA ALA A 322 15.31 -12.83 -23.63
C ALA A 322 14.04 -13.59 -23.15
N GLU A 323 14.03 -14.04 -21.90
CA GLU A 323 12.90 -14.78 -21.33
C GLU A 323 11.78 -13.86 -20.81
N VAL A 324 12.11 -12.62 -20.44
CA VAL A 324 11.16 -11.68 -19.83
C VAL A 324 10.71 -10.55 -20.75
N THR A 325 11.36 -10.40 -21.92
CA THR A 325 11.00 -9.38 -22.90
C THR A 325 9.91 -9.92 -23.82
N GLY A 326 8.72 -9.35 -23.72
CA GLY A 326 7.57 -9.71 -24.55
C GLY A 326 7.44 -8.85 -25.80
N ARG A 327 6.34 -9.11 -26.52
CA ARG A 327 6.02 -8.40 -27.77
C ARG A 327 5.21 -7.12 -27.56
N GLY A 328 4.84 -6.82 -26.31
CA GLY A 328 4.08 -5.62 -25.98
C GLY A 328 2.83 -5.47 -26.87
N THR A 329 2.81 -4.41 -27.68
CA THR A 329 1.70 -4.10 -28.59
C THR A 329 1.61 -5.00 -29.84
N GLY A 330 2.43 -6.06 -29.93
CA GLY A 330 2.37 -7.03 -31.04
C GLY A 330 3.41 -6.79 -32.13
N ILE A 331 4.65 -6.53 -31.74
CA ILE A 331 5.78 -6.36 -32.66
C ILE A 331 6.18 -7.66 -33.38
N ASN A 332 6.76 -7.55 -34.58
CA ASN A 332 7.28 -8.66 -35.34
C ASN A 332 8.59 -9.24 -34.75
N ASP A 333 9.09 -10.35 -35.32
CA ASP A 333 10.27 -11.05 -34.80
C ASP A 333 11.54 -10.19 -34.83
N GLU A 334 11.76 -9.41 -35.89
CA GLU A 334 12.91 -8.53 -36.01
C GLU A 334 12.92 -7.46 -34.93
N MET A 335 11.78 -6.82 -34.70
CA MET A 335 11.63 -5.79 -33.68
C MET A 335 11.69 -6.38 -32.26
N HIS A 336 11.20 -7.60 -32.08
CA HIS A 336 11.31 -8.33 -30.82
C HIS A 336 12.78 -8.63 -30.49
N THR A 337 13.55 -9.13 -31.45
CA THR A 337 14.99 -9.33 -31.28
C THR A 337 15.69 -8.03 -30.90
N ARG A 338 15.40 -6.94 -31.62
CA ARG A 338 15.95 -5.60 -31.33
C ARG A 338 15.58 -5.16 -29.90
N LYS A 339 14.34 -5.37 -29.45
CA LYS A 339 13.87 -5.03 -28.11
C LYS A 339 14.66 -5.79 -27.05
N ILE A 340 14.90 -7.08 -27.22
CA ILE A 340 15.75 -7.89 -26.34
C ILE A 340 17.19 -7.32 -26.28
N GLU A 341 17.79 -7.03 -27.43
CA GLU A 341 19.13 -6.43 -27.51
C GLU A 341 19.21 -5.08 -26.80
N VAL A 342 18.17 -4.26 -26.90
CA VAL A 342 18.08 -2.96 -26.21
C VAL A 342 18.04 -3.15 -24.69
N VAL A 343 17.25 -4.11 -24.20
CA VAL A 343 17.21 -4.44 -22.76
C VAL A 343 18.57 -4.94 -22.27
N CYS A 344 19.19 -5.88 -22.98
CA CYS A 344 20.52 -6.39 -22.66
C CYS A 344 21.55 -5.25 -22.60
N ARG A 345 21.59 -4.39 -23.61
CA ARG A 345 22.53 -3.27 -23.67
C ARG A 345 22.33 -2.28 -22.53
N ALA A 346 21.09 -1.98 -22.15
CA ALA A 346 20.81 -1.12 -21.00
C ALA A 346 21.29 -1.73 -19.68
N LEU A 347 21.02 -3.02 -19.46
CA LEU A 347 21.46 -3.73 -18.26
C LEU A 347 22.98 -3.87 -18.18
N ASP A 348 23.64 -4.16 -19.31
CA ASP A 348 25.11 -4.23 -19.39
C ASP A 348 25.76 -2.86 -19.13
N PHE A 349 25.15 -1.79 -19.61
CA PHE A 349 25.64 -0.43 -19.41
C PHE A 349 25.55 0.03 -17.95
N HIS A 350 24.42 -0.23 -17.31
CA HIS A 350 24.14 0.30 -15.98
C HIS A 350 24.55 -0.63 -14.84
N GLN A 351 24.56 -1.95 -15.05
CA GLN A 351 24.77 -2.95 -14.01
C GLN A 351 23.99 -2.62 -12.71
N PRO A 352 22.65 -2.47 -12.81
CA PRO A 352 21.85 -1.96 -11.69
C PRO A 352 21.90 -2.91 -10.50
N ASP A 353 22.10 -2.35 -9.30
CA ASP A 353 22.13 -3.13 -8.05
C ASP A 353 20.69 -3.31 -7.51
N PRO A 354 20.17 -4.54 -7.41
CA PRO A 354 18.84 -4.80 -6.83
C PRO A 354 18.66 -4.31 -5.40
N ALA A 355 19.74 -4.13 -4.64
CA ALA A 355 19.70 -3.59 -3.28
C ALA A 355 19.49 -2.07 -3.23
N ASP A 356 19.63 -1.38 -4.36
CA ASP A 356 19.34 0.06 -4.52
C ASP A 356 18.14 0.30 -5.45
N PRO A 357 16.89 0.13 -4.97
CA PRO A 357 15.71 0.24 -5.82
C PRO A 357 15.52 1.61 -6.47
N ILE A 358 15.92 2.68 -5.82
CA ILE A 358 15.91 4.03 -6.41
C ILE A 358 16.91 4.12 -7.55
N GLY A 359 18.12 3.55 -7.37
CA GLY A 359 19.12 3.47 -8.44
C GLY A 359 18.69 2.61 -9.62
N VAL A 360 18.00 1.49 -9.39
CA VAL A 360 17.43 0.64 -10.44
C VAL A 360 16.41 1.40 -11.28
N LEU A 361 15.46 2.09 -10.63
CA LEU A 361 14.47 2.94 -11.33
C LEU A 361 15.15 4.10 -12.08
N ALA A 362 16.17 4.71 -11.51
CA ALA A 362 16.92 5.76 -12.17
C ALA A 362 17.62 5.26 -13.42
N ALA A 363 18.22 4.07 -13.37
CA ALA A 363 18.94 3.48 -14.50
C ALA A 363 18.00 3.08 -15.66
N VAL A 364 16.97 2.27 -15.38
CA VAL A 364 16.18 1.58 -16.42
C VAL A 364 14.66 1.67 -16.22
N GLY A 365 14.17 2.48 -15.29
CA GLY A 365 12.76 2.61 -14.98
C GLY A 365 12.02 3.61 -15.87
N GLY A 366 10.78 3.89 -15.47
CA GLY A 366 9.90 4.92 -16.06
C GLY A 366 9.21 5.72 -14.98
N LEU A 367 8.72 6.90 -15.34
CA LEU A 367 8.00 7.80 -14.43
C LEU A 367 6.71 7.17 -13.92
N GLU A 368 5.96 6.49 -14.81
CA GLU A 368 4.75 5.76 -14.45
C GLU A 368 5.05 4.53 -13.59
N HIS A 369 6.18 3.83 -13.81
CA HIS A 369 6.63 2.75 -12.93
C HIS A 369 6.89 3.26 -11.51
N ALA A 370 7.64 4.36 -11.40
CA ALA A 370 7.93 4.99 -10.11
C ALA A 370 6.65 5.48 -9.42
N ALA A 371 5.71 6.06 -10.16
CA ALA A 371 4.42 6.48 -9.62
C ALA A 371 3.57 5.29 -9.15
N MET A 372 3.54 4.18 -9.89
CA MET A 372 2.89 2.95 -9.44
C MET A 372 3.54 2.39 -8.17
N VAL A 373 4.87 2.42 -8.06
CA VAL A 373 5.57 2.09 -6.78
C VAL A 373 5.01 2.94 -5.64
N GLY A 374 4.88 4.23 -5.86
CA GLY A 374 4.29 5.15 -4.88
C GLY A 374 2.85 4.81 -4.51
N LEU A 375 2.02 4.46 -5.49
CA LEU A 375 0.63 4.02 -5.27
C LEU A 375 0.57 2.76 -4.38
N LEU A 376 1.45 1.79 -4.61
CA LEU A 376 1.54 0.56 -3.83
C LEU A 376 1.96 0.85 -2.38
N LEU A 377 3.01 1.64 -2.19
CA LEU A 377 3.50 2.04 -0.87
C LEU A 377 2.45 2.86 -0.12
N GLY A 378 1.81 3.81 -0.80
CA GLY A 378 0.73 4.63 -0.26
C GLY A 378 -0.47 3.79 0.17
N GLY A 379 -0.96 2.89 -0.69
CA GLY A 379 -2.05 1.97 -0.37
C GLY A 379 -1.74 1.10 0.84
N ALA A 380 -0.54 0.52 0.90
CA ALA A 380 -0.10 -0.31 2.02
C ALA A 380 -0.02 0.48 3.34
N SER A 381 0.51 1.72 3.30
CA SER A 381 0.59 2.59 4.47
C SER A 381 -0.78 2.99 5.01
N LEU A 382 -1.78 3.10 4.13
CA LEU A 382 -3.18 3.42 4.43
C LEU A 382 -4.04 2.18 4.68
N ARG A 383 -3.44 0.98 4.68
CA ARG A 383 -4.15 -0.30 4.84
C ARG A 383 -5.28 -0.48 3.83
N THR A 384 -5.07 0.01 2.63
CA THR A 384 -6.01 -0.09 1.51
C THR A 384 -5.48 -1.10 0.50
N PRO A 385 -6.28 -2.08 0.05
CA PRO A 385 -5.83 -3.06 -0.93
C PRO A 385 -5.56 -2.39 -2.28
N VAL A 386 -4.49 -2.84 -2.93
CA VAL A 386 -4.11 -2.42 -4.27
C VAL A 386 -4.13 -3.63 -5.20
N ILE A 387 -4.99 -3.59 -6.21
CA ILE A 387 -5.12 -4.64 -7.21
C ILE A 387 -4.16 -4.34 -8.35
N LEU A 388 -3.24 -5.27 -8.58
CA LEU A 388 -2.21 -5.15 -9.62
C LEU A 388 -2.78 -5.53 -11.00
N ASP A 389 -2.45 -4.72 -12.00
CA ASP A 389 -2.76 -5.02 -13.40
C ASP A 389 -1.76 -6.02 -13.99
N GLY A 390 -1.08 -5.65 -15.08
CA GLY A 390 -0.24 -6.54 -15.89
C GLY A 390 1.26 -6.41 -15.62
N VAL A 391 2.04 -6.57 -16.68
CA VAL A 391 3.50 -6.67 -16.61
C VAL A 391 4.17 -5.43 -16.02
N SER A 392 3.71 -4.23 -16.35
CA SER A 392 4.27 -2.98 -15.82
C SER A 392 3.95 -2.82 -14.34
N ALA A 393 2.75 -3.19 -13.90
CA ALA A 393 2.38 -3.22 -12.48
C ALA A 393 3.19 -4.27 -11.71
N GLY A 394 3.44 -5.43 -12.30
CA GLY A 394 4.31 -6.46 -11.73
C GLY A 394 5.75 -5.98 -11.56
N ALA A 395 6.29 -5.27 -12.55
CA ALA A 395 7.60 -4.64 -12.48
C ALA A 395 7.67 -3.62 -11.34
N ALA A 396 6.68 -2.74 -11.23
CA ALA A 396 6.58 -1.77 -10.14
C ALA A 396 6.47 -2.45 -8.76
N ALA A 397 5.70 -3.53 -8.64
CA ALA A 397 5.56 -4.28 -7.40
C ALA A 397 6.86 -4.93 -6.93
N LEU A 398 7.71 -5.40 -7.86
CA LEU A 398 9.05 -5.90 -7.53
C LEU A 398 9.92 -4.80 -6.89
N VAL A 399 9.89 -3.60 -7.46
CA VAL A 399 10.61 -2.44 -6.90
C VAL A 399 10.02 -2.04 -5.54
N ALA A 400 8.71 -1.94 -5.42
CA ALA A 400 8.05 -1.60 -4.16
C ALA A 400 8.41 -2.60 -3.04
N ARG A 401 8.44 -3.90 -3.37
CA ARG A 401 8.90 -4.94 -2.43
C ARG A 401 10.35 -4.76 -2.02
N ALA A 402 11.21 -4.35 -2.92
CA ALA A 402 12.62 -4.09 -2.60
C ALA A 402 12.77 -2.89 -1.65
N ILE A 403 11.90 -1.86 -1.77
CA ILE A 403 11.87 -0.71 -0.85
C ILE A 403 11.29 -1.11 0.51
N ALA A 404 10.16 -1.80 0.52
CA ALA A 404 9.43 -2.19 1.72
C ALA A 404 8.74 -3.55 1.51
N PRO A 405 9.34 -4.66 1.96
CA PRO A 405 8.79 -6.01 1.74
C PRO A 405 7.33 -6.19 2.19
N GLU A 406 6.94 -5.48 3.25
CA GLU A 406 5.59 -5.53 3.83
C GLU A 406 4.52 -4.90 2.91
N VAL A 407 4.91 -4.24 1.82
CA VAL A 407 3.96 -3.69 0.83
C VAL A 407 3.06 -4.78 0.23
N LEU A 408 3.56 -6.01 0.16
CA LEU A 408 2.81 -7.15 -0.38
C LEU A 408 1.56 -7.49 0.44
N ALA A 409 1.50 -7.08 1.69
CA ALA A 409 0.29 -7.22 2.53
C ALA A 409 -0.94 -6.56 1.88
N ALA A 410 -0.76 -5.47 1.14
CA ALA A 410 -1.83 -4.76 0.44
C ALA A 410 -2.00 -5.20 -1.02
N CYS A 411 -1.05 -5.94 -1.61
CA CYS A 411 -1.06 -6.28 -3.03
C CYS A 411 -1.91 -7.53 -3.33
N ILE A 412 -2.76 -7.44 -4.35
CA ILE A 412 -3.53 -8.55 -4.90
C ILE A 412 -3.28 -8.59 -6.40
N ALA A 413 -2.76 -9.69 -6.92
CA ALA A 413 -2.54 -9.85 -8.36
C ALA A 413 -3.89 -10.01 -9.08
N GLY A 414 -4.27 -9.01 -9.89
CA GLY A 414 -5.55 -9.00 -10.59
C GLY A 414 -5.64 -10.06 -11.67
N HIS A 415 -4.68 -10.08 -12.57
CA HIS A 415 -4.68 -11.08 -13.64
C HIS A 415 -3.28 -11.55 -14.00
N ARG A 416 -3.22 -12.62 -14.81
CA ARG A 416 -2.00 -13.04 -15.49
C ARG A 416 -1.99 -12.43 -16.88
N SER A 417 -1.05 -11.51 -17.12
CA SER A 417 -0.81 -11.00 -18.48
C SER A 417 -0.17 -12.06 -19.36
N ALA A 418 -0.47 -12.01 -20.66
CA ALA A 418 0.19 -12.84 -21.67
C ALA A 418 1.65 -12.42 -21.93
N GLU A 419 2.12 -11.30 -21.41
CA GLU A 419 3.53 -10.89 -21.47
C GLU A 419 4.41 -11.83 -20.61
N PRO A 420 5.49 -12.42 -21.16
CA PRO A 420 6.25 -13.48 -20.50
C PRO A 420 6.89 -13.02 -19.15
N GLY A 421 7.35 -11.79 -19.08
CA GLY A 421 7.94 -11.23 -17.87
C GLY A 421 6.98 -11.16 -16.68
N HIS A 422 5.67 -11.11 -16.92
CA HIS A 422 4.70 -11.03 -15.85
C HIS A 422 4.65 -12.30 -14.99
N VAL A 423 4.80 -13.47 -15.60
CA VAL A 423 4.86 -14.74 -14.86
C VAL A 423 6.08 -14.78 -13.95
N ALA A 424 7.24 -14.35 -14.45
CA ALA A 424 8.46 -14.25 -13.63
C ALA A 424 8.28 -13.28 -12.46
N ALA A 425 7.66 -12.12 -12.68
CA ALA A 425 7.37 -11.14 -11.64
C ALA A 425 6.41 -11.73 -10.58
N LEU A 426 5.29 -12.33 -10.97
CA LEU A 426 4.32 -12.91 -10.05
C LEU A 426 4.93 -14.04 -9.21
N ASN A 427 5.74 -14.90 -9.82
CA ASN A 427 6.43 -15.98 -9.10
C ASN A 427 7.40 -15.41 -8.05
N LYS A 428 8.18 -14.39 -8.40
CA LYS A 428 9.10 -13.73 -7.46
C LYS A 428 8.37 -13.03 -6.32
N LEU A 429 7.22 -12.42 -6.61
CA LEU A 429 6.37 -11.78 -5.61
C LEU A 429 5.61 -12.79 -4.73
N GLY A 430 5.48 -14.04 -5.17
CA GLY A 430 4.66 -15.05 -4.49
C GLY A 430 3.16 -14.76 -4.59
N LEU A 431 2.72 -14.04 -5.63
CA LEU A 431 1.33 -13.67 -5.84
C LEU A 431 0.68 -14.56 -6.90
N ARG A 432 -0.53 -15.03 -6.60
CA ARG A 432 -1.36 -15.81 -7.52
C ARG A 432 -2.38 -14.89 -8.19
N PRO A 433 -2.40 -14.80 -9.54
CA PRO A 433 -3.36 -13.98 -10.26
C PRO A 433 -4.77 -14.57 -10.17
N LEU A 434 -5.78 -13.69 -10.10
CA LEU A 434 -7.19 -14.09 -9.97
C LEU A 434 -7.86 -14.38 -11.30
N VAL A 435 -7.48 -13.63 -12.34
CA VAL A 435 -8.05 -13.74 -13.68
C VAL A 435 -6.98 -14.13 -14.68
N ASP A 436 -7.33 -14.99 -15.61
CA ASP A 436 -6.45 -15.49 -16.69
C ASP A 436 -7.24 -15.55 -18.00
N LEU A 437 -7.10 -14.50 -18.80
CA LEU A 437 -7.85 -14.29 -20.06
C LEU A 437 -6.94 -13.89 -21.22
N ASP A 438 -5.64 -14.17 -21.12
CA ASP A 438 -4.63 -13.82 -22.12
C ASP A 438 -4.56 -12.32 -22.47
N LEU A 439 -4.98 -11.44 -21.52
CA LEU A 439 -4.90 -9.99 -21.71
C LEU A 439 -3.46 -9.50 -21.70
N ARG A 440 -3.18 -8.49 -22.52
CA ARG A 440 -1.87 -7.80 -22.57
C ARG A 440 -2.03 -6.33 -22.97
N LEU A 441 -3.11 -5.68 -22.54
CA LEU A 441 -3.40 -4.30 -22.92
C LEU A 441 -2.72 -3.29 -22.00
N GLY A 442 -2.70 -3.52 -20.68
CA GLY A 442 -2.38 -2.51 -19.67
C GLY A 442 -3.61 -1.67 -19.30
N GLU A 443 -3.40 -0.40 -19.00
CA GLU A 443 -4.45 0.58 -18.67
C GLU A 443 -5.29 0.22 -17.43
N GLY A 444 -4.83 -0.72 -16.60
CA GLY A 444 -5.60 -1.21 -15.46
C GLY A 444 -6.72 -2.20 -15.81
N THR A 445 -6.80 -2.66 -17.05
CA THR A 445 -7.92 -3.50 -17.53
C THR A 445 -8.02 -4.84 -16.82
N GLY A 446 -6.91 -5.50 -16.55
CA GLY A 446 -6.91 -6.77 -15.82
C GLY A 446 -7.26 -6.59 -14.34
N ALA A 447 -6.80 -5.50 -13.72
CA ALA A 447 -7.16 -5.15 -12.35
C ALA A 447 -8.66 -4.85 -12.22
N LEU A 448 -9.24 -4.12 -13.18
CA LEU A 448 -10.67 -3.81 -13.21
C LEU A 448 -11.53 -5.08 -13.31
N LEU A 449 -11.15 -6.05 -14.15
CA LEU A 449 -11.87 -7.33 -14.25
C LEU A 449 -11.75 -8.18 -12.98
N ALA A 450 -10.66 -8.05 -12.23
CA ALA A 450 -10.47 -8.75 -10.96
C ALA A 450 -11.21 -8.10 -9.78
N LEU A 451 -11.56 -6.82 -9.86
CA LEU A 451 -12.22 -6.09 -8.77
C LEU A 451 -13.47 -6.78 -8.24
N PRO A 452 -14.44 -7.25 -9.06
CA PRO A 452 -15.61 -7.95 -8.56
C PRO A 452 -15.28 -9.25 -7.83
N VAL A 453 -14.19 -9.92 -8.20
CA VAL A 453 -13.72 -11.14 -7.52
C VAL A 453 -13.22 -10.80 -6.12
N VAL A 454 -12.45 -9.72 -5.98
CA VAL A 454 -11.96 -9.23 -4.68
C VAL A 454 -13.12 -8.76 -3.80
N GLN A 455 -14.09 -8.04 -4.36
CA GLN A 455 -15.30 -7.64 -3.67
C GLN A 455 -16.12 -8.84 -3.18
N SER A 456 -16.23 -9.89 -4.00
CA SER A 456 -16.90 -11.14 -3.63
C SER A 456 -16.23 -11.82 -2.43
N ALA A 457 -14.89 -11.80 -2.36
CA ALA A 457 -14.15 -12.34 -1.23
C ALA A 457 -14.49 -11.63 0.10
N ALA A 458 -14.72 -10.32 0.07
CA ALA A 458 -15.17 -9.57 1.24
C ALA A 458 -16.67 -9.84 1.54
N ARG A 459 -17.53 -9.86 0.51
CA ARG A 459 -18.98 -10.06 0.68
C ARG A 459 -19.32 -11.39 1.34
N VAL A 460 -18.64 -12.48 0.98
CA VAL A 460 -18.89 -13.78 1.63
C VAL A 460 -18.65 -13.72 3.14
N MET A 461 -17.74 -12.87 3.59
CA MET A 461 -17.48 -12.68 5.02
C MET A 461 -18.63 -11.96 5.74
N HIS A 462 -19.41 -11.15 5.04
CA HIS A 462 -20.56 -10.44 5.59
C HIS A 462 -21.86 -11.22 5.47
N GLU A 463 -22.10 -11.83 4.31
CA GLU A 463 -23.43 -12.27 3.90
C GLU A 463 -23.65 -13.78 4.07
N VAL A 464 -22.57 -14.61 4.08
CA VAL A 464 -22.72 -16.06 4.27
C VAL A 464 -22.99 -16.37 5.74
N ALA A 465 -24.06 -17.09 6.00
CA ALA A 465 -24.42 -17.55 7.33
C ALA A 465 -23.41 -18.58 7.88
N THR A 466 -23.33 -18.65 9.20
CA THR A 466 -22.62 -19.76 9.88
C THR A 466 -23.53 -20.95 10.07
N PHE A 467 -22.99 -22.15 10.27
CA PHE A 467 -23.79 -23.35 10.55
C PHE A 467 -24.77 -23.12 11.70
N ASP A 468 -24.32 -22.50 12.80
CA ASP A 468 -25.15 -22.16 13.95
C ASP A 468 -26.30 -21.22 13.58
N SER A 469 -25.98 -20.12 12.85
CA SER A 469 -26.98 -19.09 12.52
C SER A 469 -28.00 -19.54 11.49
N ALA A 470 -27.66 -20.50 10.63
CA ALA A 470 -28.53 -21.05 9.61
C ALA A 470 -29.30 -22.31 10.06
N GLY A 471 -28.96 -22.87 11.22
CA GLY A 471 -29.53 -24.15 11.70
C GLY A 471 -29.16 -25.34 10.81
N VAL A 472 -28.01 -25.25 10.12
CA VAL A 472 -27.48 -26.33 9.27
C VAL A 472 -26.63 -27.26 10.12
N THR A 473 -26.85 -28.56 10.03
CA THR A 473 -26.06 -29.55 10.78
C THR A 473 -24.61 -29.55 10.28
N GLU A 474 -23.70 -29.39 11.21
CA GLU A 474 -22.26 -29.57 10.99
C GLU A 474 -21.88 -31.05 11.12
N LYS A 475 -20.88 -31.53 10.31
CA LYS A 475 -20.40 -32.90 10.36
C LYS A 475 -19.56 -33.19 11.58
#